data_41dc998a3b5d98f42d8d8226990a4c17
#
_entry.id   41dc998a3b5d98f42d8d8226990a4c17
#
_cell.length_a   1.000
_cell.length_b   1.000
_cell.length_c   1.000
_cell.angle_alpha   90.00
_cell.angle_beta   90.00
_cell.angle_gamma   90.00
#
_symmetry.space_group_name_H-M   'P 1'
#
loop_
_entity.id
_entity.type
_entity.pdbx_description
1 polymer ?
#
loop_
_entity_poly.entity_id
_entity_poly.type
_entity_poly.pdbx_seq_one_letter_code
_entity_poly.pdbx_strand_id
1 'polypeptide(L)'
;MEHAALYLQDSHDLRDGLDCVRYAESQGFDSVWQAESRLVRDAIVPMAAYAAVTDRIKIGSAVINNWTRNIGLLAATFLTLDDLAPARIICGIGAWWDPLAKNVGIDRRKPLTAMKETVTVLRRLLNLERVTFDGEFIHVSGIELDVVHGRREPRHVPIMIGATGDQMMELSGEIADGVVLNYCVPPEHNDHALELMEKGARKSGRKLEDLERPQLIVCSVDHDHDRAIEASKMLLCQYLAQQPHIARASGVSQEVMAKIQSILGWPATKEQINKAKHLVPDELVMRITASGTPDEARTKVQEYIKRGATCPILYSAGGNMKLLIDTFAPGI
;
A
#
# COMPACT_ATOMS: atom_id res chain seq x y z
N MET A 1 6.26 9.76 -17.52
CA MET A 1 5.70 9.62 -16.15
C MET A 1 6.85 9.87 -15.20
N GLU A 2 6.74 10.87 -14.32
CA GLU A 2 7.88 11.28 -13.50
C GLU A 2 8.08 10.41 -12.24
N HIS A 3 7.02 9.77 -11.75
CA HIS A 3 7.03 9.06 -10.47
C HIS A 3 6.26 7.74 -10.56
N ALA A 4 6.83 6.73 -11.19
CA ALA A 4 6.29 5.37 -11.13
C ALA A 4 6.90 4.62 -9.95
N ALA A 5 6.10 3.79 -9.29
CA ALA A 5 6.53 2.92 -8.20
C ALA A 5 6.17 1.47 -8.47
N LEU A 6 6.98 0.55 -7.95
CA LEU A 6 6.76 -0.88 -8.05
C LEU A 6 6.16 -1.41 -6.75
N TYR A 7 5.12 -2.25 -6.85
CA TYR A 7 4.59 -2.98 -5.70
C TYR A 7 5.00 -4.44 -5.72
N LEU A 8 5.59 -4.89 -4.62
CA LEU A 8 5.97 -6.27 -4.43
C LEU A 8 5.17 -6.88 -3.27
N GLN A 9 4.54 -8.03 -3.52
CA GLN A 9 3.76 -8.75 -2.53
C GLN A 9 4.44 -10.07 -2.16
N ASP A 10 3.90 -11.20 -2.57
CA ASP A 10 4.31 -12.53 -2.11
C ASP A 10 4.33 -13.59 -3.23
N SER A 11 4.03 -13.20 -4.46
CA SER A 11 3.92 -14.09 -5.62
C SER A 11 5.27 -14.47 -6.25
N HIS A 12 6.38 -13.97 -5.72
CA HIS A 12 7.74 -14.20 -6.23
C HIS A 12 8.68 -14.62 -5.10
N ASP A 13 9.75 -15.30 -5.43
CA ASP A 13 10.83 -15.57 -4.49
C ASP A 13 11.50 -14.27 -4.06
N LEU A 14 11.99 -14.22 -2.82
CA LEU A 14 12.58 -13.00 -2.28
C LEU A 14 13.80 -12.53 -3.10
N ARG A 15 14.60 -13.47 -3.63
CA ARG A 15 15.77 -13.15 -4.47
C ARG A 15 15.35 -12.54 -5.81
N ASP A 16 14.29 -13.07 -6.44
CA ASP A 16 13.72 -12.49 -7.66
C ASP A 16 13.19 -11.06 -7.41
N GLY A 17 12.65 -10.82 -6.21
CA GLY A 17 12.26 -9.49 -5.77
C GLY A 17 13.42 -8.49 -5.74
N LEU A 18 14.61 -8.92 -5.27
CA LEU A 18 15.82 -8.07 -5.29
C LEU A 18 16.22 -7.69 -6.73
N ASP A 19 16.15 -8.62 -7.66
CA ASP A 19 16.50 -8.37 -9.06
C ASP A 19 15.46 -7.43 -9.72
N CYS A 20 14.18 -7.60 -9.40
CA CYS A 20 13.12 -6.67 -9.84
C CYS A 20 13.37 -5.25 -9.32
N VAL A 21 13.77 -5.08 -8.05
CA VAL A 21 14.02 -3.77 -7.45
C VAL A 21 15.24 -3.08 -8.07
N ARG A 22 16.34 -3.83 -8.25
CA ARG A 22 17.53 -3.30 -8.98
C ARG A 22 17.18 -2.88 -10.40
N TYR A 23 16.36 -3.69 -11.08
CA TYR A 23 15.93 -3.36 -12.43
C TYR A 23 15.05 -2.12 -12.45
N ALA A 24 14.05 -2.01 -11.56
CA ALA A 24 13.22 -0.83 -11.44
C ALA A 24 14.03 0.43 -11.14
N GLU A 25 15.02 0.36 -10.24
CA GLU A 25 15.93 1.47 -9.96
C GLU A 25 16.74 1.87 -11.21
N SER A 26 17.25 0.88 -11.97
CA SER A 26 18.01 1.15 -13.22
C SER A 26 17.14 1.80 -14.29
N GLN A 27 15.84 1.52 -14.29
CA GLN A 27 14.85 2.11 -15.19
C GLN A 27 14.27 3.44 -14.67
N GLY A 28 14.74 3.96 -13.53
CA GLY A 28 14.36 5.28 -13.01
C GLY A 28 13.06 5.31 -12.22
N PHE A 29 12.59 4.21 -11.69
CA PHE A 29 11.44 4.19 -10.79
C PHE A 29 11.73 4.99 -9.52
N ASP A 30 10.71 5.73 -9.02
CA ASP A 30 10.82 6.56 -7.84
C ASP A 30 10.92 5.73 -6.55
N SER A 31 10.10 4.70 -6.45
CA SER A 31 10.01 3.92 -5.22
C SER A 31 9.61 2.46 -5.45
N VAL A 32 9.93 1.62 -4.46
CA VAL A 32 9.42 0.26 -4.33
C VAL A 32 8.63 0.14 -3.02
N TRP A 33 7.49 -0.55 -3.07
CA TRP A 33 6.60 -0.72 -1.94
C TRP A 33 6.38 -2.20 -1.65
N GLN A 34 6.69 -2.61 -0.43
CA GLN A 34 6.54 -3.99 0.02
C GLN A 34 5.25 -4.19 0.80
N ALA A 35 4.46 -5.18 0.40
CA ALA A 35 3.31 -5.62 1.16
C ALA A 35 3.69 -6.43 2.40
N GLU A 36 2.91 -6.26 3.46
CA GLU A 36 2.80 -7.26 4.54
C GLU A 36 1.44 -7.94 4.41
N SER A 37 1.42 -9.16 3.91
CA SER A 37 0.16 -9.82 3.57
C SER A 37 -0.01 -11.16 4.28
N ARG A 38 -1.17 -11.34 4.90
CA ARG A 38 -1.76 -12.63 5.34
C ARG A 38 -0.81 -13.62 6.03
N LEU A 39 0.21 -13.16 6.75
CA LEU A 39 1.27 -13.99 7.34
C LEU A 39 2.09 -14.81 6.31
N VAL A 40 2.04 -14.42 5.03
CA VAL A 40 2.88 -15.02 3.98
C VAL A 40 4.26 -14.40 4.00
N ARG A 41 4.33 -13.06 4.10
CA ARG A 41 5.60 -12.33 4.07
C ARG A 41 5.54 -11.13 5.01
N ASP A 42 6.58 -10.99 5.84
CA ASP A 42 6.90 -9.79 6.58
C ASP A 42 7.37 -8.69 5.59
N ALA A 43 7.08 -7.42 5.84
CA ALA A 43 7.51 -6.35 4.95
C ALA A 43 8.92 -5.82 5.29
N ILE A 44 9.31 -5.84 6.56
CA ILE A 44 10.55 -5.20 7.02
C ILE A 44 11.80 -5.91 6.50
N VAL A 45 11.79 -7.25 6.49
CA VAL A 45 12.94 -8.04 6.02
C VAL A 45 13.25 -7.77 4.54
N PRO A 46 12.26 -7.80 3.60
CA PRO A 46 12.49 -7.39 2.23
C PRO A 46 12.91 -5.93 2.09
N MET A 47 12.31 -5.00 2.83
CA MET A 47 12.67 -3.57 2.79
C MET A 47 14.15 -3.37 3.14
N ALA A 48 14.65 -4.04 4.19
CA ALA A 48 16.07 -3.99 4.54
C ALA A 48 16.96 -4.58 3.42
N ALA A 49 16.53 -5.67 2.80
CA ALA A 49 17.26 -6.27 1.67
C ALA A 49 17.26 -5.36 0.44
N TYR A 50 16.16 -4.68 0.12
CA TYR A 50 16.10 -3.68 -0.96
C TYR A 50 17.03 -2.50 -0.66
N ALA A 51 17.03 -2.00 0.57
CA ALA A 51 17.90 -0.91 1.01
C ALA A 51 19.40 -1.24 0.83
N ALA A 52 19.76 -2.49 1.08
CA ALA A 52 21.16 -2.96 0.96
C ALA A 52 21.64 -3.16 -0.48
N VAL A 53 20.72 -3.24 -1.46
CA VAL A 53 21.08 -3.56 -2.86
C VAL A 53 20.76 -2.44 -3.85
N THR A 54 20.31 -1.29 -3.35
CA THR A 54 19.92 -0.10 -4.13
C THR A 54 20.50 1.17 -3.52
N ASP A 55 20.64 2.22 -4.32
CA ASP A 55 21.32 3.46 -3.93
C ASP A 55 20.39 4.69 -3.92
N ARG A 56 19.32 4.70 -4.72
CA ARG A 56 18.49 5.89 -4.97
C ARG A 56 17.00 5.67 -4.74
N ILE A 57 16.47 4.52 -5.14
CA ILE A 57 15.04 4.22 -5.08
C ILE A 57 14.53 4.29 -3.62
N LYS A 58 13.41 4.95 -3.41
CA LYS A 58 12.76 4.99 -2.09
C LYS A 58 12.11 3.63 -1.79
N ILE A 59 11.99 3.31 -0.53
CA ILE A 59 11.52 2.00 -0.08
C ILE A 59 10.41 2.20 0.95
N GLY A 60 9.21 1.78 0.61
CA GLY A 60 8.03 1.91 1.46
C GLY A 60 7.40 0.57 1.83
N SER A 61 6.68 0.55 2.93
CA SER A 61 5.71 -0.50 3.22
C SER A 61 4.31 -0.11 2.73
N ALA A 62 3.58 -1.04 2.10
CA ALA A 62 2.21 -0.78 1.66
C ALA A 62 1.29 -1.98 1.93
N VAL A 63 0.87 -2.17 3.16
CA VAL A 63 1.24 -1.45 4.39
C VAL A 63 1.53 -2.46 5.49
N ILE A 64 2.39 -2.11 6.47
CA ILE A 64 2.48 -2.90 7.71
C ILE A 64 1.27 -2.60 8.60
N ASN A 65 0.95 -3.49 9.54
CA ASN A 65 -0.12 -3.23 10.49
C ASN A 65 0.39 -2.57 11.79
N ASN A 66 -0.46 -1.78 12.44
CA ASN A 66 -0.14 -1.08 13.69
C ASN A 66 -0.38 -1.89 14.97
N TRP A 67 -0.66 -3.20 14.87
CA TRP A 67 -1.08 -4.01 16.01
C TRP A 67 -0.03 -5.00 16.49
N THR A 68 0.73 -5.58 15.58
CA THR A 68 1.61 -6.72 15.91
C THR A 68 2.99 -6.32 16.39
N ARG A 69 3.41 -5.06 16.19
CA ARG A 69 4.72 -4.55 16.60
C ARG A 69 4.58 -3.56 17.73
N ASN A 70 5.34 -3.76 18.81
CA ASN A 70 5.44 -2.76 19.88
C ASN A 70 5.94 -1.43 19.32
N ILE A 71 5.40 -0.31 19.80
CA ILE A 71 5.70 1.02 19.26
C ILE A 71 7.18 1.42 19.39
N GLY A 72 7.85 1.05 20.48
CA GLY A 72 9.28 1.32 20.67
C GLY A 72 10.13 0.54 19.65
N LEU A 73 9.81 -0.75 19.46
CA LEU A 73 10.51 -1.57 18.47
C LEU A 73 10.19 -1.13 17.04
N LEU A 74 8.96 -0.70 16.77
CA LEU A 74 8.59 -0.16 15.46
C LEU A 74 9.40 1.10 15.13
N ALA A 75 9.54 2.02 16.09
CA ALA A 75 10.35 3.21 15.91
C ALA A 75 11.85 2.88 15.70
N ALA A 76 12.41 1.96 16.50
CA ALA A 76 13.77 1.48 16.31
C ALA A 76 13.99 0.81 14.96
N THR A 77 12.98 0.07 14.45
CA THR A 77 13.02 -0.55 13.11
C THR A 77 13.17 0.51 12.01
N PHE A 78 12.34 1.57 12.03
CA PHE A 78 12.42 2.61 11.02
C PHE A 78 13.65 3.50 11.16
N LEU A 79 14.14 3.72 12.37
CA LEU A 79 15.47 4.32 12.60
C LEU A 79 16.56 3.52 11.92
N THR A 80 16.60 2.21 12.15
CA THR A 80 17.62 1.30 11.59
C THR A 80 17.54 1.21 10.07
N LEU A 81 16.33 1.19 9.51
CA LEU A 81 16.13 1.23 8.06
C LEU A 81 16.65 2.56 7.46
N ASP A 82 16.38 3.69 8.12
CA ASP A 82 16.88 4.99 7.67
C ASP A 82 18.41 5.12 7.82
N ASP A 83 19.01 4.47 8.81
CA ASP A 83 20.49 4.37 8.88
C ASP A 83 21.08 3.57 7.70
N LEU A 84 20.36 2.52 7.26
CA LEU A 84 20.75 1.70 6.11
C LEU A 84 20.53 2.41 4.76
N ALA A 85 19.45 3.18 4.65
CA ALA A 85 19.04 3.88 3.42
C ALA A 85 18.56 5.31 3.74
N PRO A 86 19.47 6.25 4.05
CA PRO A 86 19.12 7.59 4.53
C PRO A 86 18.20 8.34 3.57
N ALA A 87 17.10 8.90 4.12
CA ALA A 87 16.08 9.67 3.40
C ALA A 87 15.34 8.92 2.28
N ARG A 88 15.46 7.58 2.25
CA ARG A 88 14.76 6.73 1.25
C ARG A 88 13.66 5.86 1.84
N ILE A 89 13.47 5.86 3.15
CA ILE A 89 12.53 4.98 3.84
C ILE A 89 11.18 5.68 4.03
N ILE A 90 10.09 4.95 3.77
CA ILE A 90 8.71 5.40 3.95
C ILE A 90 7.97 4.38 4.83
N CYS A 91 7.37 4.86 5.91
CA CYS A 91 6.53 4.06 6.80
C CYS A 91 5.09 4.07 6.32
N GLY A 92 4.69 3.07 5.54
CA GLY A 92 3.29 2.87 5.21
C GLY A 92 2.63 1.93 6.22
N ILE A 93 1.63 2.42 6.94
CA ILE A 93 0.98 1.71 8.05
C ILE A 93 -0.53 1.62 7.84
N GLY A 94 -1.15 0.53 8.27
CA GLY A 94 -2.58 0.29 8.11
C GLY A 94 -3.23 -0.33 9.34
N ALA A 95 -4.54 -0.17 9.44
CA ALA A 95 -5.32 -0.65 10.58
C ALA A 95 -5.62 -2.15 10.55
N TRP A 96 -5.06 -2.88 9.58
CA TRP A 96 -5.32 -4.30 9.37
C TRP A 96 -6.82 -4.61 9.16
N TRP A 97 -7.23 -5.89 9.30
CA TRP A 97 -8.60 -6.33 9.05
C TRP A 97 -8.94 -7.61 9.81
N ASP A 98 -10.22 -7.78 10.12
CA ASP A 98 -10.77 -9.04 10.60
C ASP A 98 -11.18 -9.93 9.39
N PRO A 99 -11.10 -11.27 9.51
CA PRO A 99 -10.87 -12.05 10.71
C PRO A 99 -9.39 -12.33 11.05
N LEU A 100 -8.41 -11.90 10.23
CA LEU A 100 -7.01 -12.27 10.41
C LEU A 100 -6.45 -11.75 11.75
N ALA A 101 -6.73 -10.51 12.11
CA ALA A 101 -6.31 -9.93 13.39
C ALA A 101 -6.80 -10.78 14.55
N LYS A 102 -8.08 -11.18 14.55
CA LYS A 102 -8.68 -12.06 15.55
C LYS A 102 -8.00 -13.44 15.60
N ASN A 103 -7.67 -14.01 14.43
CA ASN A 103 -7.04 -15.33 14.34
C ASN A 103 -5.63 -15.38 14.96
N VAL A 104 -4.94 -14.23 14.99
CA VAL A 104 -3.63 -14.11 15.66
C VAL A 104 -3.71 -13.53 17.07
N GLY A 105 -4.92 -13.46 17.64
CA GLY A 105 -5.12 -13.02 19.02
C GLY A 105 -5.13 -11.51 19.23
N ILE A 106 -5.30 -10.73 18.17
CA ILE A 106 -5.39 -9.27 18.25
C ILE A 106 -6.85 -8.81 18.37
N ASP A 107 -7.15 -8.08 19.45
CA ASP A 107 -8.42 -7.35 19.61
C ASP A 107 -8.34 -6.00 18.89
N ARG A 108 -8.77 -6.00 17.62
CA ARG A 108 -8.74 -4.83 16.73
C ARG A 108 -9.93 -3.92 16.98
N ARG A 109 -10.07 -3.40 18.18
CA ARG A 109 -11.11 -2.42 18.52
C ARG A 109 -10.63 -0.99 18.28
N LYS A 110 -11.55 -0.05 18.05
CA LYS A 110 -11.30 1.40 17.89
C LYS A 110 -10.07 1.72 17.00
N PRO A 111 -10.04 1.26 15.75
CA PRO A 111 -8.84 1.35 14.90
C PRO A 111 -8.42 2.80 14.62
N LEU A 112 -9.32 3.77 14.68
CA LEU A 112 -8.99 5.19 14.53
C LEU A 112 -8.15 5.69 15.70
N THR A 113 -8.56 5.39 16.93
CA THR A 113 -7.81 5.77 18.15
C THR A 113 -6.43 5.13 18.15
N ALA A 114 -6.36 3.80 17.89
CA ALA A 114 -5.11 3.08 17.83
C ALA A 114 -4.15 3.65 16.76
N MET A 115 -4.67 4.01 15.58
CA MET A 115 -3.86 4.62 14.52
C MET A 115 -3.35 6.00 14.94
N LYS A 116 -4.20 6.85 15.54
CA LYS A 116 -3.81 8.19 16.01
C LYS A 116 -2.71 8.12 17.06
N GLU A 117 -2.84 7.23 18.04
CA GLU A 117 -1.83 7.01 19.08
C GLU A 117 -0.52 6.50 18.46
N THR A 118 -0.60 5.52 17.54
CA THR A 118 0.57 4.97 16.85
C THR A 118 1.35 6.04 16.10
N VAL A 119 0.68 6.82 15.24
CA VAL A 119 1.34 7.87 14.45
C VAL A 119 1.94 8.95 15.37
N THR A 120 1.21 9.34 16.42
CA THR A 120 1.66 10.35 17.38
C THR A 120 2.95 9.92 18.08
N VAL A 121 2.96 8.72 18.64
CA VAL A 121 4.13 8.23 19.40
C VAL A 121 5.30 7.90 18.47
N LEU A 122 5.03 7.26 17.33
CA LEU A 122 6.06 6.95 16.34
C LEU A 122 6.78 8.20 15.85
N ARG A 123 6.05 9.25 15.49
CA ARG A 123 6.64 10.53 15.03
C ARG A 123 7.52 11.17 16.10
N ARG A 124 7.07 11.20 17.35
CA ARG A 124 7.84 11.74 18.47
C ARG A 124 9.13 10.95 18.72
N LEU A 125 9.06 9.61 18.68
CA LEU A 125 10.26 8.78 18.82
C LEU A 125 11.25 8.98 17.67
N LEU A 126 10.77 9.05 16.42
CA LEU A 126 11.63 9.34 15.25
C LEU A 126 12.23 10.77 15.30
N ASN A 127 11.58 11.69 15.98
CA ASN A 127 12.14 13.01 16.31
C ASN A 127 13.16 12.97 17.46
N LEU A 128 13.51 11.79 17.98
CA LEU A 128 14.41 11.57 19.10
C LEU A 128 13.93 12.23 20.40
N GLU A 129 12.63 12.38 20.56
CA GLU A 129 12.05 12.86 21.81
C GLU A 129 12.04 11.76 22.87
N ARG A 130 12.20 12.13 24.12
CA ARG A 130 11.87 11.27 25.26
C ARG A 130 10.35 11.28 25.46
N VAL A 131 9.71 10.12 25.27
CA VAL A 131 8.26 9.99 25.20
C VAL A 131 7.69 9.29 26.43
N THR A 132 6.79 9.97 27.13
CA THR A 132 5.80 9.37 28.02
C THR A 132 4.43 9.60 27.37
N PHE A 133 3.65 8.53 27.24
CA PHE A 133 2.33 8.57 26.64
C PHE A 133 1.44 7.49 27.29
N ASP A 134 0.27 7.90 27.74
CA ASP A 134 -0.71 7.02 28.40
C ASP A 134 -2.04 7.12 27.63
N GLY A 135 -2.14 6.35 26.53
CA GLY A 135 -3.31 6.29 25.68
C GLY A 135 -4.24 5.14 26.02
N GLU A 136 -5.12 4.79 25.11
CA GLU A 136 -5.98 3.61 25.24
C GLU A 136 -5.29 2.31 24.81
N PHE A 137 -4.35 2.40 23.87
CA PHE A 137 -3.64 1.26 23.26
C PHE A 137 -2.13 1.32 23.49
N ILE A 138 -1.57 2.52 23.60
CA ILE A 138 -0.13 2.73 23.77
C ILE A 138 0.13 3.31 25.16
N HIS A 139 0.89 2.55 25.97
CA HIS A 139 1.34 2.97 27.29
C HIS A 139 2.85 2.88 27.32
N VAL A 140 3.53 4.03 27.33
CA VAL A 140 5.01 4.12 27.39
C VAL A 140 5.43 5.18 28.39
N SER A 141 6.53 4.93 29.10
CA SER A 141 7.03 5.83 30.15
C SER A 141 8.51 6.13 29.95
N GLY A 142 8.81 7.37 29.56
CA GLY A 142 10.16 7.89 29.46
C GLY A 142 11.05 7.16 28.45
N ILE A 143 10.50 6.57 27.40
CA ILE A 143 11.28 5.90 26.35
C ILE A 143 11.82 6.89 25.34
N GLU A 144 12.98 6.61 24.80
CA GLU A 144 13.64 7.35 23.72
C GLU A 144 14.41 6.38 22.83
N LEU A 145 14.69 6.79 21.59
CA LEU A 145 15.57 6.01 20.72
C LEU A 145 17.02 6.35 21.07
N ASP A 146 17.81 5.34 21.47
CA ASP A 146 19.22 5.50 21.75
C ASP A 146 20.04 5.34 20.47
N VAL A 147 20.54 6.46 19.95
CA VAL A 147 21.38 6.48 18.75
C VAL A 147 22.84 6.35 19.14
N VAL A 148 23.33 5.11 19.21
CA VAL A 148 24.73 4.79 19.53
C VAL A 148 25.64 5.02 18.32
N HIS A 149 25.17 4.73 17.13
CA HIS A 149 25.89 4.88 15.87
C HIS A 149 25.11 5.78 14.89
N GLY A 150 25.82 6.38 13.95
CA GLY A 150 25.18 7.19 12.91
C GLY A 150 24.83 8.62 13.36
N ARG A 151 23.78 9.17 12.72
CA ARG A 151 23.39 10.57 12.89
C ARG A 151 22.49 10.76 14.12
N ARG A 152 22.89 11.60 15.06
CA ARG A 152 22.05 11.98 16.23
C ARG A 152 21.15 13.18 15.90
N GLU A 153 20.29 13.01 14.94
CA GLU A 153 19.33 14.01 14.49
C GLU A 153 17.97 13.35 14.20
N PRO A 154 16.86 14.10 14.23
CA PRO A 154 15.54 13.59 13.87
C PRO A 154 15.52 12.86 12.52
N ARG A 155 14.75 11.76 12.46
CA ARG A 155 14.59 10.98 11.23
C ARG A 155 13.32 11.42 10.51
N HIS A 156 13.50 11.96 9.30
CA HIS A 156 12.39 12.34 8.44
C HIS A 156 11.89 11.12 7.65
N VAL A 157 11.27 10.18 8.36
CA VAL A 157 10.59 9.02 7.74
C VAL A 157 9.13 9.41 7.53
N PRO A 158 8.69 9.63 6.28
CA PRO A 158 7.28 9.93 5.99
C PRO A 158 6.38 8.79 6.46
N ILE A 159 5.29 9.14 7.16
CA ILE A 159 4.29 8.17 7.64
C ILE A 159 3.06 8.26 6.74
N MET A 160 2.84 7.21 5.93
CA MET A 160 1.68 7.06 5.06
C MET A 160 0.66 6.12 5.68
N ILE A 161 -0.61 6.43 5.61
CA ILE A 161 -1.66 5.52 6.11
C ILE A 161 -2.38 4.88 4.92
N GLY A 162 -2.46 3.55 4.91
CA GLY A 162 -3.36 2.83 4.00
C GLY A 162 -4.79 2.91 4.50
N ALA A 163 -5.63 3.70 3.84
CA ALA A 163 -7.01 3.95 4.23
C ALA A 163 -7.98 3.50 3.13
N THR A 164 -9.06 2.83 3.55
CA THR A 164 -10.13 2.35 2.65
C THR A 164 -11.52 2.81 3.08
N GLY A 165 -11.67 3.30 4.30
CA GLY A 165 -12.95 3.81 4.83
C GLY A 165 -12.86 5.31 5.13
N ASP A 166 -14.00 5.98 5.02
CA ASP A 166 -14.15 7.44 5.09
C ASP A 166 -13.51 8.06 6.34
N GLN A 167 -13.78 7.48 7.51
CA GLN A 167 -13.26 8.01 8.77
C GLN A 167 -11.73 7.88 8.86
N MET A 168 -11.15 6.78 8.36
CA MET A 168 -9.71 6.61 8.34
C MET A 168 -9.07 7.53 7.30
N MET A 169 -9.73 7.74 6.16
CA MET A 169 -9.27 8.68 5.13
C MET A 169 -9.18 10.11 5.68
N GLU A 170 -10.24 10.57 6.36
CA GLU A 170 -10.25 11.89 7.00
C GLU A 170 -9.19 11.99 8.11
N LEU A 171 -9.09 10.98 8.99
CA LEU A 171 -8.04 10.95 10.02
C LEU A 171 -6.64 10.98 9.42
N SER A 172 -6.41 10.25 8.33
CA SER A 172 -5.11 10.24 7.66
C SER A 172 -4.73 11.63 7.15
N GLY A 173 -5.69 12.36 6.59
CA GLY A 173 -5.51 13.77 6.23
C GLY A 173 -5.09 14.65 7.41
N GLU A 174 -5.59 14.36 8.63
CA GLU A 174 -5.28 15.11 9.85
C GLU A 174 -3.87 14.81 10.38
N ILE A 175 -3.41 13.54 10.35
CA ILE A 175 -2.24 13.13 11.14
C ILE A 175 -1.05 12.59 10.34
N ALA A 176 -1.24 12.13 9.10
CA ALA A 176 -0.21 11.48 8.28
C ALA A 176 0.48 12.45 7.31
N ASP A 177 1.58 12.04 6.70
CA ASP A 177 2.26 12.76 5.63
C ASP A 177 1.63 12.47 4.27
N GLY A 178 0.79 11.43 4.20
CA GLY A 178 0.03 11.08 3.03
C GLY A 178 -0.82 9.83 3.23
N VAL A 179 -1.50 9.42 2.16
CA VAL A 179 -2.38 8.25 2.14
C VAL A 179 -1.99 7.35 1.00
N VAL A 180 -1.77 6.07 1.29
CA VAL A 180 -1.72 5.04 0.25
C VAL A 180 -3.15 4.75 -0.18
N LEU A 181 -3.55 5.31 -1.32
CA LEU A 181 -4.88 5.13 -1.90
C LEU A 181 -5.05 3.69 -2.39
N ASN A 182 -6.27 3.18 -2.23
CA ASN A 182 -6.55 1.77 -2.45
C ASN A 182 -6.66 1.41 -3.95
N TYR A 183 -6.49 0.12 -4.24
CA TYR A 183 -6.65 -0.49 -5.55
C TYR A 183 -8.04 -1.11 -5.75
N CYS A 184 -8.33 -1.57 -6.96
CA CYS A 184 -9.62 -2.15 -7.36
C CYS A 184 -10.81 -1.19 -7.23
N VAL A 185 -10.57 0.09 -7.37
CA VAL A 185 -11.57 1.15 -7.48
C VAL A 185 -11.33 1.95 -8.75
N PRO A 186 -12.37 2.52 -9.38
CA PRO A 186 -12.17 3.32 -10.58
C PRO A 186 -11.52 4.68 -10.25
N PRO A 187 -10.86 5.35 -11.22
CA PRO A 187 -10.17 6.62 -10.99
C PRO A 187 -11.05 7.70 -10.35
N GLU A 188 -12.32 7.77 -10.72
CA GLU A 188 -13.29 8.74 -10.18
C GLU A 188 -13.60 8.55 -8.69
N HIS A 189 -13.27 7.40 -8.11
CA HIS A 189 -13.37 7.17 -6.66
C HIS A 189 -12.43 8.06 -5.85
N ASN A 190 -11.35 8.52 -6.46
CA ASN A 190 -10.40 9.42 -5.82
C ASN A 190 -11.02 10.76 -5.47
N ASP A 191 -12.01 11.25 -6.23
CA ASP A 191 -12.63 12.55 -5.96
C ASP A 191 -13.18 12.59 -4.52
N HIS A 192 -13.91 11.54 -4.10
CA HIS A 192 -14.40 11.42 -2.72
C HIS A 192 -13.28 11.24 -1.69
N ALA A 193 -12.27 10.43 -2.00
CA ALA A 193 -11.12 10.23 -1.11
C ALA A 193 -10.37 11.54 -0.84
N LEU A 194 -10.15 12.36 -1.89
CA LEU A 194 -9.46 13.64 -1.77
C LEU A 194 -10.26 14.67 -0.96
N GLU A 195 -11.59 14.71 -1.10
CA GLU A 195 -12.45 15.57 -0.27
C GLU A 195 -12.30 15.24 1.22
N LEU A 196 -12.26 13.94 1.57
CA LEU A 196 -12.08 13.50 2.95
C LEU A 196 -10.68 13.82 3.48
N MET A 197 -9.64 13.61 2.65
CA MET A 197 -8.27 13.97 3.00
C MET A 197 -8.13 15.48 3.24
N GLU A 198 -8.71 16.31 2.38
CA GLU A 198 -8.70 17.76 2.53
C GLU A 198 -9.41 18.21 3.81
N LYS A 199 -10.55 17.59 4.11
CA LYS A 199 -11.28 17.85 5.36
C LYS A 199 -10.42 17.52 6.59
N GLY A 200 -9.67 16.41 6.56
CA GLY A 200 -8.72 16.04 7.60
C GLY A 200 -7.56 17.02 7.70
N ALA A 201 -6.93 17.36 6.57
CA ALA A 201 -5.78 18.28 6.50
C ALA A 201 -6.12 19.66 7.11
N ARG A 202 -7.30 20.19 6.83
CA ARG A 202 -7.78 21.47 7.40
C ARG A 202 -7.82 21.45 8.93
N LYS A 203 -8.10 20.32 9.57
CA LYS A 203 -8.11 20.21 11.05
C LYS A 203 -6.74 20.43 11.67
N SER A 204 -5.68 20.13 10.94
CA SER A 204 -4.29 20.35 11.34
C SER A 204 -3.65 21.58 10.70
N GLY A 205 -4.45 22.44 10.05
CA GLY A 205 -3.97 23.67 9.41
C GLY A 205 -3.20 23.42 8.10
N ARG A 206 -3.30 22.22 7.53
CA ARG A 206 -2.66 21.82 6.27
C ARG A 206 -3.62 21.90 5.08
N LYS A 207 -3.08 21.77 3.89
CA LYS A 207 -3.80 21.69 2.62
C LYS A 207 -3.64 20.28 2.02
N LEU A 208 -4.47 19.96 1.05
CA LEU A 208 -4.38 18.69 0.32
C LEU A 208 -3.04 18.51 -0.40
N GLU A 209 -2.48 19.62 -0.91
CA GLU A 209 -1.20 19.64 -1.62
C GLU A 209 0.00 19.30 -0.71
N ASP A 210 -0.14 19.46 0.61
CA ASP A 210 0.87 19.09 1.60
C ASP A 210 0.90 17.57 1.87
N LEU A 211 -0.03 16.81 1.28
CA LEU A 211 -0.18 15.37 1.48
C LEU A 211 0.20 14.58 0.23
N GLU A 212 1.04 13.57 0.41
CA GLU A 212 1.30 12.60 -0.63
C GLU A 212 0.12 11.64 -0.82
N ARG A 213 -0.12 11.23 -2.06
CA ARG A 213 -1.25 10.38 -2.46
C ARG A 213 -0.78 9.25 -3.38
N PRO A 214 0.21 8.45 -2.95
CA PRO A 214 0.58 7.27 -3.71
C PRO A 214 -0.61 6.33 -3.82
N GLN A 215 -0.85 5.77 -5.02
CA GLN A 215 -2.00 4.90 -5.26
C GLN A 215 -1.59 3.54 -5.77
N LEU A 216 -2.05 2.49 -5.09
CA LEU A 216 -1.95 1.14 -5.59
C LEU A 216 -2.87 0.97 -6.81
N ILE A 217 -2.29 0.53 -7.93
CA ILE A 217 -3.00 0.27 -9.17
C ILE A 217 -2.66 -1.15 -9.62
N VAL A 218 -3.66 -2.01 -9.70
CA VAL A 218 -3.48 -3.34 -10.28
C VAL A 218 -3.16 -3.18 -11.77
N CYS A 219 -2.07 -3.78 -12.19
CA CYS A 219 -1.59 -3.74 -13.57
C CYS A 219 -1.33 -5.15 -14.09
N SER A 220 -1.83 -5.45 -15.28
CA SER A 220 -1.41 -6.60 -16.05
C SER A 220 -1.07 -6.14 -17.45
N VAL A 221 0.19 -6.23 -17.84
CA VAL A 221 0.67 -5.76 -19.15
C VAL A 221 1.06 -6.96 -20.00
N ASP A 222 0.46 -7.07 -21.16
CA ASP A 222 0.80 -8.05 -22.20
C ASP A 222 0.63 -7.39 -23.58
N HIS A 223 1.34 -7.89 -24.60
CA HIS A 223 1.09 -7.49 -25.98
C HIS A 223 -0.26 -8.00 -26.53
N ASP A 224 -0.85 -8.97 -25.87
CA ASP A 224 -2.18 -9.49 -26.11
C ASP A 224 -3.14 -8.94 -25.05
N HIS A 225 -4.11 -8.13 -25.50
CA HIS A 225 -5.12 -7.49 -24.64
C HIS A 225 -5.89 -8.51 -23.78
N ASP A 226 -6.40 -9.58 -24.40
CA ASP A 226 -7.25 -10.55 -23.72
C ASP A 226 -6.48 -11.31 -22.63
N ARG A 227 -5.20 -11.61 -22.86
CA ARG A 227 -4.34 -12.24 -21.86
C ARG A 227 -4.10 -11.31 -20.67
N ALA A 228 -3.88 -10.03 -20.93
CA ALA A 228 -3.70 -9.04 -19.88
C ALA A 228 -4.94 -8.90 -19.00
N ILE A 229 -6.13 -8.86 -19.60
CA ILE A 229 -7.42 -8.79 -18.91
C ILE A 229 -7.64 -10.05 -18.06
N GLU A 230 -7.48 -11.23 -18.64
CA GLU A 230 -7.69 -12.51 -17.95
C GLU A 230 -6.77 -12.68 -16.72
N ALA A 231 -5.52 -12.23 -16.81
CA ALA A 231 -4.57 -12.35 -15.72
C ALA A 231 -4.97 -11.57 -14.45
N SER A 232 -5.71 -10.47 -14.58
CA SER A 232 -6.18 -9.67 -13.45
C SER A 232 -7.38 -10.25 -12.73
N LYS A 233 -8.18 -11.10 -13.39
CA LYS A 233 -9.44 -11.62 -12.84
C LYS A 233 -9.28 -12.42 -11.56
N MET A 234 -8.18 -13.16 -11.42
CA MET A 234 -7.92 -13.96 -10.22
C MET A 234 -7.80 -13.07 -8.97
N LEU A 235 -7.02 -12.01 -9.06
CA LEU A 235 -6.82 -11.07 -7.97
C LEU A 235 -8.13 -10.33 -7.64
N LEU A 236 -8.82 -9.83 -8.66
CA LEU A 236 -10.08 -9.11 -8.49
C LEU A 236 -11.14 -9.98 -7.84
N CYS A 237 -11.31 -11.22 -8.31
CA CYS A 237 -12.27 -12.18 -7.78
C CYS A 237 -12.06 -12.39 -6.26
N GLN A 238 -10.83 -12.65 -5.86
CA GLN A 238 -10.48 -12.88 -4.45
C GLN A 238 -10.64 -11.60 -3.61
N TYR A 239 -10.10 -10.48 -4.07
CA TYR A 239 -10.06 -9.25 -3.28
C TYR A 239 -11.44 -8.64 -3.08
N LEU A 240 -12.24 -8.54 -4.14
CA LEU A 240 -13.59 -7.97 -4.04
C LEU A 240 -14.51 -8.82 -3.16
N ALA A 241 -14.34 -10.15 -3.16
CA ALA A 241 -15.11 -11.03 -2.27
C ALA A 241 -14.77 -10.82 -0.79
N GLN A 242 -13.53 -10.45 -0.48
CA GLN A 242 -13.05 -10.23 0.89
C GLN A 242 -13.32 -8.80 1.41
N GLN A 243 -13.54 -7.84 0.51
CA GLN A 243 -13.66 -6.42 0.84
C GLN A 243 -14.99 -5.84 0.32
N PRO A 244 -16.11 -6.07 1.03
CA PRO A 244 -17.44 -5.67 0.54
C PRO A 244 -17.59 -4.16 0.26
N HIS A 245 -16.88 -3.31 1.00
CA HIS A 245 -16.90 -1.87 0.76
C HIS A 245 -16.15 -1.49 -0.54
N ILE A 246 -15.06 -2.17 -0.85
CA ILE A 246 -14.34 -2.00 -2.11
C ILE A 246 -15.13 -2.58 -3.28
N ALA A 247 -15.79 -3.71 -3.09
CA ALA A 247 -16.70 -4.26 -4.10
C ALA A 247 -17.80 -3.24 -4.48
N ARG A 248 -18.38 -2.56 -3.50
CA ARG A 248 -19.33 -1.47 -3.78
C ARG A 248 -18.68 -0.30 -4.52
N ALA A 249 -17.51 0.14 -4.06
CA ALA A 249 -16.77 1.24 -4.70
C ALA A 249 -16.32 0.90 -6.13
N SER A 250 -16.00 -0.37 -6.41
CA SER A 250 -15.64 -0.83 -7.76
C SER A 250 -16.79 -0.76 -8.76
N GLY A 251 -18.02 -0.72 -8.27
CA GLY A 251 -19.23 -0.75 -9.11
C GLY A 251 -19.59 -2.14 -9.65
N VAL A 252 -19.01 -3.21 -9.10
CA VAL A 252 -19.42 -4.57 -9.44
C VAL A 252 -20.87 -4.83 -9.01
N SER A 253 -21.65 -5.53 -9.83
CA SER A 253 -23.03 -5.83 -9.50
C SER A 253 -23.16 -6.79 -8.31
N GLN A 254 -24.20 -6.60 -7.50
CA GLN A 254 -24.49 -7.50 -6.37
C GLN A 254 -24.71 -8.94 -6.81
N GLU A 255 -25.30 -9.15 -7.99
CA GLU A 255 -25.51 -10.49 -8.56
C GLU A 255 -24.20 -11.20 -8.85
N VAL A 256 -23.24 -10.52 -9.49
CA VAL A 256 -21.89 -11.07 -9.75
C VAL A 256 -21.20 -11.40 -8.44
N MET A 257 -21.25 -10.49 -7.46
CA MET A 257 -20.62 -10.71 -6.15
C MET A 257 -21.23 -11.88 -5.39
N ALA A 258 -22.56 -12.03 -5.41
CA ALA A 258 -23.23 -13.16 -4.78
C ALA A 258 -22.81 -14.50 -5.40
N LYS A 259 -22.70 -14.57 -6.73
CA LYS A 259 -22.21 -15.77 -7.45
C LYS A 259 -20.76 -16.09 -7.08
N ILE A 260 -19.87 -15.10 -7.03
CA ILE A 260 -18.48 -15.29 -6.64
C ILE A 260 -18.41 -15.78 -5.18
N GLN A 261 -19.11 -15.13 -4.26
CA GLN A 261 -19.12 -15.50 -2.83
C GLN A 261 -19.73 -16.88 -2.57
N SER A 262 -20.65 -17.37 -3.42
CA SER A 262 -21.17 -18.73 -3.29
C SER A 262 -20.16 -19.82 -3.60
N ILE A 263 -19.09 -19.49 -4.32
CA ILE A 263 -18.00 -20.41 -4.69
C ILE A 263 -16.82 -20.25 -3.72
N LEU A 264 -16.49 -19.02 -3.34
CA LEU A 264 -15.34 -18.74 -2.51
C LEU A 264 -15.64 -18.96 -1.03
N GLY A 265 -14.82 -19.81 -0.37
CA GLY A 265 -14.74 -19.90 1.08
C GLY A 265 -13.75 -18.87 1.68
N TRP A 266 -13.57 -18.96 2.99
CA TRP A 266 -12.52 -18.21 3.70
C TRP A 266 -11.71 -19.19 4.60
N PRO A 267 -10.39 -19.32 4.38
CA PRO A 267 -9.63 -18.80 3.23
C PRO A 267 -10.05 -19.48 1.91
N ALA A 268 -10.03 -18.74 0.81
CA ALA A 268 -10.34 -19.27 -0.50
C ALA A 268 -9.18 -20.14 -1.03
N THR A 269 -9.50 -21.31 -1.57
CA THR A 269 -8.52 -22.18 -2.23
C THR A 269 -8.23 -21.71 -3.66
N LYS A 270 -7.07 -22.08 -4.21
CA LYS A 270 -6.73 -21.79 -5.61
C LYS A 270 -7.77 -22.37 -6.60
N GLU A 271 -8.31 -23.55 -6.30
CA GLU A 271 -9.34 -24.17 -7.11
C GLU A 271 -10.64 -23.35 -7.13
N GLN A 272 -11.10 -22.90 -5.95
CA GLN A 272 -12.27 -22.04 -5.84
C GLN A 272 -12.08 -20.73 -6.60
N ILE A 273 -10.92 -20.09 -6.47
CA ILE A 273 -10.61 -18.85 -7.19
C ILE A 273 -10.61 -19.09 -8.70
N ASN A 274 -9.96 -20.14 -9.19
CA ASN A 274 -9.96 -20.49 -10.62
C ASN A 274 -11.36 -20.75 -11.16
N LYS A 275 -12.24 -21.34 -10.34
CA LYS A 275 -13.64 -21.58 -10.74
C LYS A 275 -14.46 -20.29 -10.76
N ALA A 276 -14.20 -19.35 -9.87
CA ALA A 276 -14.97 -18.12 -9.73
C ALA A 276 -14.47 -16.97 -10.61
N LYS A 277 -13.18 -16.92 -10.99
CA LYS A 277 -12.58 -15.79 -11.72
C LYS A 277 -13.27 -15.46 -13.04
N HIS A 278 -13.84 -16.46 -13.71
CA HIS A 278 -14.57 -16.27 -14.97
C HIS A 278 -15.90 -15.50 -14.82
N LEU A 279 -16.35 -15.31 -13.59
CA LEU A 279 -17.52 -14.47 -13.28
C LEU A 279 -17.19 -12.98 -13.24
N VAL A 280 -15.89 -12.62 -13.20
CA VAL A 280 -15.45 -11.22 -13.23
C VAL A 280 -15.56 -10.69 -14.67
N PRO A 281 -16.43 -9.68 -14.94
CA PRO A 281 -16.59 -9.14 -16.28
C PRO A 281 -15.33 -8.38 -16.75
N ASP A 282 -15.03 -8.44 -18.04
CA ASP A 282 -13.88 -7.72 -18.63
C ASP A 282 -14.01 -6.20 -18.47
N GLU A 283 -15.23 -5.67 -18.61
CA GLU A 283 -15.51 -4.25 -18.41
C GLU A 283 -15.17 -3.79 -16.99
N LEU A 284 -15.37 -4.66 -16.00
CA LEU A 284 -14.97 -4.35 -14.62
C LEU A 284 -13.44 -4.32 -14.51
N VAL A 285 -12.73 -5.29 -15.11
CA VAL A 285 -11.26 -5.29 -15.13
C VAL A 285 -10.73 -4.00 -15.74
N MET A 286 -11.19 -3.64 -16.93
CA MET A 286 -10.79 -2.40 -17.62
C MET A 286 -11.13 -1.14 -16.83
N ARG A 287 -12.22 -1.16 -16.07
CA ARG A 287 -12.66 -0.01 -15.28
C ARG A 287 -11.75 0.26 -14.08
N ILE A 288 -11.34 -0.77 -13.34
CA ILE A 288 -10.70 -0.64 -12.01
C ILE A 288 -9.24 -1.11 -11.96
N THR A 289 -8.64 -1.43 -13.12
CA THR A 289 -7.24 -1.83 -13.24
C THR A 289 -6.59 -1.18 -14.45
N ALA A 290 -5.27 -1.13 -14.47
CA ALA A 290 -4.47 -0.76 -15.65
C ALA A 290 -4.00 -2.04 -16.36
N SER A 291 -4.97 -2.85 -16.82
CA SER A 291 -4.70 -4.09 -17.55
C SER A 291 -4.96 -3.91 -19.03
N GLY A 292 -4.06 -4.45 -19.87
CA GLY A 292 -4.14 -4.35 -21.32
C GLY A 292 -2.75 -4.33 -21.97
N THR A 293 -2.71 -3.85 -23.21
CA THR A 293 -1.46 -3.56 -23.91
C THR A 293 -0.68 -2.44 -23.20
N PRO A 294 0.63 -2.27 -23.47
CA PRO A 294 1.43 -1.19 -22.87
C PRO A 294 0.77 0.20 -22.97
N ASP A 295 0.15 0.52 -24.11
CA ASP A 295 -0.49 1.83 -24.34
C ASP A 295 -1.77 1.98 -23.53
N GLU A 296 -2.60 0.94 -23.48
CA GLU A 296 -3.84 0.92 -22.68
C GLU A 296 -3.52 1.05 -21.19
N ALA A 297 -2.53 0.31 -20.70
CA ALA A 297 -2.10 0.38 -19.31
C ALA A 297 -1.58 1.77 -18.93
N ARG A 298 -0.75 2.39 -19.78
CA ARG A 298 -0.27 3.78 -19.59
C ARG A 298 -1.44 4.76 -19.56
N THR A 299 -2.38 4.64 -20.49
CA THR A 299 -3.55 5.51 -20.56
C THR A 299 -4.37 5.43 -19.27
N LYS A 300 -4.61 4.22 -18.77
CA LYS A 300 -5.37 4.01 -17.53
C LYS A 300 -4.65 4.59 -16.31
N VAL A 301 -3.34 4.41 -16.19
CA VAL A 301 -2.56 5.01 -15.08
C VAL A 301 -2.62 6.54 -15.14
N GLN A 302 -2.59 7.14 -16.32
CA GLN A 302 -2.76 8.60 -16.47
C GLN A 302 -4.15 9.09 -16.00
N GLU A 303 -5.20 8.27 -16.11
CA GLU A 303 -6.52 8.62 -15.55
C GLU A 303 -6.46 8.75 -14.02
N TYR A 304 -5.78 7.82 -13.31
CA TYR A 304 -5.58 7.91 -11.87
C TYR A 304 -4.74 9.14 -11.46
N ILE A 305 -3.69 9.46 -12.21
CA ILE A 305 -2.87 10.65 -11.96
C ILE A 305 -3.70 11.93 -12.13
N LYS A 306 -4.50 12.02 -13.19
CA LYS A 306 -5.42 13.16 -13.42
C LYS A 306 -6.45 13.31 -12.31
N ARG A 307 -6.77 12.24 -11.60
CA ARG A 307 -7.67 12.19 -10.43
C ARG A 307 -6.93 12.30 -9.10
N GLY A 308 -5.69 12.80 -9.11
CA GLY A 308 -4.96 13.23 -7.92
C GLY A 308 -4.01 12.23 -7.30
N ALA A 309 -3.78 11.07 -7.92
CA ALA A 309 -2.68 10.20 -7.50
C ALA A 309 -1.33 10.88 -7.78
N THR A 310 -0.46 11.01 -6.76
CA THR A 310 0.86 11.64 -6.91
C THR A 310 1.93 10.67 -7.37
N CYS A 311 1.79 9.40 -7.03
CA CYS A 311 2.71 8.33 -7.42
C CYS A 311 1.91 7.04 -7.68
N PRO A 312 1.80 6.55 -8.92
CA PRO A 312 1.19 5.27 -9.20
C PRO A 312 2.10 4.13 -8.71
N ILE A 313 1.59 3.30 -7.81
CA ILE A 313 2.25 2.10 -7.31
C ILE A 313 1.72 0.90 -8.08
N LEU A 314 2.51 0.38 -8.99
CA LEU A 314 2.12 -0.63 -9.97
C LEU A 314 2.15 -2.03 -9.36
N TYR A 315 0.98 -2.62 -9.15
CA TYR A 315 0.80 -3.98 -8.63
C TYR A 315 0.62 -4.97 -9.78
N SER A 316 1.64 -5.75 -10.08
CA SER A 316 1.58 -6.76 -11.14
C SER A 316 0.59 -7.88 -10.81
N ALA A 317 -0.47 -7.99 -11.60
CA ALA A 317 -1.40 -9.12 -11.57
C ALA A 317 -1.04 -10.20 -12.61
N GLY A 318 -0.21 -9.87 -13.59
CA GLY A 318 0.34 -10.77 -14.61
C GLY A 318 1.80 -11.13 -14.33
N GLY A 319 2.30 -12.18 -14.98
CA GLY A 319 3.62 -12.75 -14.72
C GLY A 319 4.82 -11.98 -15.31
N ASN A 320 4.62 -10.97 -16.17
CA ASN A 320 5.72 -10.29 -16.87
C ASN A 320 6.12 -8.99 -16.19
N MET A 321 6.83 -9.11 -15.06
CA MET A 321 7.33 -7.97 -14.29
C MET A 321 8.26 -7.07 -15.11
N LYS A 322 9.10 -7.67 -15.98
CA LYS A 322 10.01 -6.89 -16.81
C LYS A 322 9.25 -6.00 -17.80
N LEU A 323 8.27 -6.55 -18.51
CA LEU A 323 7.43 -5.77 -19.44
C LEU A 323 6.67 -4.65 -18.71
N LEU A 324 6.17 -4.92 -17.49
CA LEU A 324 5.55 -3.90 -16.68
C LEU A 324 6.53 -2.77 -16.36
N ILE A 325 7.73 -3.08 -15.88
CA ILE A 325 8.75 -2.06 -15.59
C ILE A 325 9.12 -1.28 -16.85
N ASP A 326 9.38 -1.97 -17.96
CA ASP A 326 9.71 -1.33 -19.25
C ASP A 326 8.59 -0.41 -19.75
N THR A 327 7.32 -0.81 -19.55
CA THR A 327 6.15 -0.01 -19.96
C THR A 327 6.06 1.32 -19.22
N PHE A 328 6.47 1.37 -17.97
CA PHE A 328 6.31 2.54 -17.11
C PHE A 328 7.63 3.24 -16.76
N ALA A 329 8.72 2.87 -17.37
CA ALA A 329 9.99 3.56 -17.19
C ALA A 329 9.84 5.06 -17.51
N PRO A 330 10.43 5.97 -16.72
CA PRO A 330 10.35 7.41 -16.97
C PRO A 330 10.83 7.79 -18.37
N GLY A 331 10.06 8.64 -19.03
CA GLY A 331 10.37 9.12 -20.39
C GLY A 331 9.78 8.29 -21.53
N ILE A 332 9.03 7.24 -21.22
CA ILE A 332 8.25 6.48 -22.21
C ILE A 332 6.78 6.91 -22.21
#